data_4523d6da35326b7ddeeb8ad2e12d381f
#
_entry.id   4523d6da35326b7ddeeb8ad2e12d381f
#
_cell.length_a   1.000
_cell.length_b   1.000
_cell.length_c   1.000
_cell.angle_alpha   90.00
_cell.angle_beta   90.00
_cell.angle_gamma   90.00
#
_symmetry.space_group_name_H-M   'P 1'
#
loop_
_entity.id
_entity.type
_entity.pdbx_description
1 polymer ?
#
loop_
_entity_poly.entity_id
_entity_poly.type
_entity_poly.pdbx_seq_one_letter_code
_entity_poly.pdbx_strand_id
1 'polypeptide(L)'
;VKFVLLVSNVRWCGRIISADGAKFDPRRIQGLLDMPPPSTGADLQQFVCAFNWMRTSIPSFSELVSPLHELLEAVYVRSGKRTKTAAARISLHEVGWSADHLRVFESCQTALANATTLAHPSPDKQVCLYTDASQDFGSEIATQVPPSDLNLSPKAQRHEPLAFLSERFTGAMSR
;
A
#
# COMPACT_ATOMS: atom_id res chain seq x y z
N VAL A 1 3.37 28.66 -14.17
CA VAL A 1 3.27 29.08 -12.77
C VAL A 1 2.43 28.05 -12.03
N LYS A 2 3.00 27.44 -10.96
CA LYS A 2 2.32 26.39 -10.17
C LYS A 2 1.81 26.95 -8.84
N PHE A 3 1.18 28.10 -8.89
CA PHE A 3 0.68 28.74 -7.68
C PHE A 3 -0.83 28.73 -7.70
N VAL A 4 -1.46 28.14 -6.67
CA VAL A 4 -2.91 28.01 -6.55
C VAL A 4 -3.29 28.48 -5.15
N LEU A 5 -4.23 29.43 -5.05
CA LEU A 5 -4.71 30.00 -3.79
C LEU A 5 -6.21 29.74 -3.63
N LEU A 6 -6.65 29.67 -2.38
CA LEU A 6 -8.08 29.64 -1.98
C LEU A 6 -8.88 28.53 -2.68
N VAL A 7 -8.33 27.32 -2.73
CA VAL A 7 -9.02 26.15 -3.28
C VAL A 7 -9.46 25.22 -2.17
N SER A 8 -10.61 24.57 -2.34
CA SER A 8 -11.14 23.58 -1.40
C SER A 8 -10.37 22.23 -1.43
N ASN A 9 -9.63 21.99 -2.53
CA ASN A 9 -8.77 20.82 -2.65
C ASN A 9 -7.57 21.12 -3.54
N VAL A 10 -6.47 20.43 -3.29
CA VAL A 10 -5.23 20.56 -4.05
C VAL A 10 -4.68 19.17 -4.43
N ARG A 11 -4.20 19.06 -5.66
CA ARG A 11 -3.42 17.89 -6.10
C ARG A 11 -1.96 18.11 -5.80
N TRP A 12 -1.40 17.31 -4.92
CA TRP A 12 0.01 17.40 -4.55
C TRP A 12 0.61 16.00 -4.41
N CYS A 13 1.75 15.79 -5.04
CA CYS A 13 2.49 14.51 -4.99
C CYS A 13 1.59 13.27 -5.22
N GLY A 14 0.64 13.35 -6.20
CA GLY A 14 -0.23 12.23 -6.53
C GLY A 14 -1.36 11.95 -5.52
N ARG A 15 -1.59 12.87 -4.59
CA ARG A 15 -2.73 12.85 -3.67
C ARG A 15 -3.64 14.04 -3.94
N ILE A 16 -4.88 13.89 -3.56
CA ILE A 16 -5.84 14.99 -3.42
C ILE A 16 -5.98 15.26 -1.93
N ILE A 17 -5.62 16.48 -1.53
CA ILE A 17 -5.73 16.96 -0.16
C ILE A 17 -6.94 17.89 -0.11
N SER A 18 -7.88 17.63 0.78
CA SER A 18 -9.10 18.41 1.01
C SER A 18 -9.32 18.59 2.52
N ALA A 19 -10.42 19.26 2.90
CA ALA A 19 -10.81 19.35 4.31
C ALA A 19 -11.12 17.98 4.94
N ASP A 20 -11.57 17.02 4.11
CA ASP A 20 -11.95 15.67 4.57
C ASP A 20 -10.75 14.73 4.75
N GLY A 21 -9.56 15.15 4.34
CA GLY A 21 -8.36 14.35 4.44
C GLY A 21 -7.55 14.26 3.15
N ALA A 22 -6.64 13.27 3.11
CA ALA A 22 -5.75 12.97 1.99
C ALA A 22 -6.12 11.62 1.35
N LYS A 23 -6.45 11.64 0.06
CA LYS A 23 -6.70 10.43 -0.74
C LYS A 23 -5.80 10.40 -1.97
N PHE A 24 -5.61 9.23 -2.54
CA PHE A 24 -4.87 9.12 -3.81
C PHE A 24 -5.62 9.78 -4.97
N ASP A 25 -4.88 10.37 -5.91
CA ASP A 25 -5.47 10.87 -7.15
C ASP A 25 -6.09 9.67 -7.91
N PRO A 26 -7.42 9.69 -8.18
CA PRO A 26 -8.10 8.60 -8.88
C PRO A 26 -7.46 8.20 -10.20
N ARG A 27 -6.82 9.16 -10.90
CA ARG A 27 -6.12 8.86 -12.16
C ARG A 27 -4.91 7.95 -11.95
N ARG A 28 -4.23 8.06 -10.80
CA ARG A 28 -3.11 7.16 -10.47
C ARG A 28 -3.59 5.78 -10.08
N ILE A 29 -4.69 5.71 -9.33
CA ILE A 29 -5.34 4.43 -9.03
C ILE A 29 -5.76 3.77 -10.35
N GLN A 30 -6.48 4.49 -11.21
CA GLN A 30 -6.96 3.97 -12.49
C GLN A 30 -5.80 3.45 -13.35
N GLY A 31 -4.70 4.21 -13.43
CA GLY A 31 -3.52 3.77 -14.18
C GLY A 31 -2.91 2.46 -13.69
N LEU A 32 -3.07 2.11 -12.40
CA LEU A 32 -2.64 0.82 -11.85
C LEU A 32 -3.70 -0.28 -12.05
N LEU A 33 -4.98 0.08 -12.00
CA LEU A 33 -6.08 -0.85 -12.28
C LEU A 33 -6.10 -1.29 -13.75
N ASP A 34 -5.74 -0.39 -14.66
CA ASP A 34 -5.67 -0.65 -16.09
C ASP A 34 -4.40 -1.42 -16.52
N MET A 35 -3.46 -1.64 -15.59
CA MET A 35 -2.27 -2.43 -15.91
C MET A 35 -2.65 -3.89 -16.16
N PRO A 36 -2.24 -4.47 -17.29
CA PRO A 36 -2.41 -5.91 -17.53
C PRO A 36 -1.52 -6.70 -16.57
N PRO A 37 -1.80 -8.00 -16.36
CA PRO A 37 -0.91 -8.88 -15.63
C PRO A 37 0.52 -8.78 -16.16
N PRO A 38 1.53 -8.68 -15.29
CA PRO A 38 2.91 -8.51 -15.69
C PRO A 38 3.41 -9.76 -16.42
N SER A 39 4.20 -9.58 -17.48
CA SER A 39 4.83 -10.65 -18.26
C SER A 39 6.34 -10.73 -18.06
N THR A 40 6.96 -9.62 -17.73
CA THR A 40 8.40 -9.50 -17.49
C THR A 40 8.71 -9.05 -16.06
N GLY A 41 9.93 -9.30 -15.60
CA GLY A 41 10.38 -8.77 -14.32
C GLY A 41 10.32 -7.24 -14.23
N ALA A 42 10.45 -6.52 -15.35
CA ALA A 42 10.34 -5.07 -15.37
C ALA A 42 8.89 -4.60 -15.17
N ASP A 43 7.91 -5.31 -15.72
CA ASP A 43 6.49 -5.03 -15.53
C ASP A 43 6.12 -5.25 -14.05
N LEU A 44 6.57 -6.37 -13.49
CA LEU A 44 6.37 -6.69 -12.08
C LEU A 44 7.01 -5.64 -11.16
N GLN A 45 8.26 -5.26 -11.44
CA GLN A 45 8.96 -4.20 -10.70
C GLN A 45 8.19 -2.88 -10.75
N GLN A 46 7.69 -2.51 -11.93
CA GLN A 46 6.93 -1.28 -12.11
C GLN A 46 5.64 -1.29 -11.28
N PHE A 47 4.88 -2.38 -11.31
CA PHE A 47 3.66 -2.53 -10.52
C PHE A 47 3.95 -2.47 -9.03
N VAL A 48 4.88 -3.30 -8.54
CA VAL A 48 5.24 -3.39 -7.11
C VAL A 48 5.74 -2.06 -6.58
N CYS A 49 6.60 -1.34 -7.31
CA CYS A 49 7.08 -0.02 -6.90
C CYS A 49 5.95 1.02 -6.83
N ALA A 50 5.05 1.03 -7.81
CA ALA A 50 3.92 1.96 -7.83
C ALA A 50 2.89 1.62 -6.74
N PHE A 51 2.63 0.33 -6.49
CA PHE A 51 1.75 -0.14 -5.42
C PHE A 51 2.31 0.20 -4.04
N ASN A 52 3.61 -0.01 -3.80
CA ASN A 52 4.28 0.31 -2.54
C ASN A 52 4.16 1.80 -2.16
N TRP A 53 4.06 2.71 -3.13
CA TRP A 53 3.85 4.13 -2.84
C TRP A 53 2.50 4.39 -2.15
N MET A 54 1.52 3.48 -2.27
CA MET A 54 0.18 3.61 -1.70
C MET A 54 0.01 2.82 -0.38
N ARG A 55 1.07 2.20 0.14
CA ARG A 55 1.04 1.27 1.28
C ARG A 55 0.34 1.81 2.53
N THR A 56 0.47 3.11 2.84
CA THR A 56 -0.09 3.72 4.06
C THR A 56 -1.61 3.84 4.07
N SER A 57 -2.28 3.57 2.94
CA SER A 57 -3.74 3.58 2.81
C SER A 57 -4.32 2.18 2.56
N ILE A 58 -3.50 1.15 2.67
CA ILE A 58 -3.87 -0.25 2.41
C ILE A 58 -3.57 -1.08 3.65
N PRO A 59 -4.60 -1.66 4.29
CA PRO A 59 -4.39 -2.58 5.42
C PRO A 59 -3.58 -3.80 5.00
N SER A 60 -2.77 -4.35 5.92
CA SER A 60 -1.98 -5.59 5.75
C SER A 60 -1.17 -5.64 4.44
N PHE A 61 -0.68 -4.48 4.00
CA PHE A 61 0.00 -4.31 2.71
C PHE A 61 1.14 -5.31 2.51
N SER A 62 1.99 -5.52 3.53
CA SER A 62 3.18 -6.37 3.41
C SER A 62 2.83 -7.84 3.19
N GLU A 63 1.79 -8.33 3.87
CA GLU A 63 1.27 -9.68 3.68
C GLU A 63 0.69 -9.84 2.27
N LEU A 64 -0.16 -8.88 1.85
CA LEU A 64 -0.80 -8.89 0.54
C LEU A 64 0.21 -8.96 -0.61
N VAL A 65 1.29 -8.16 -0.54
CA VAL A 65 2.24 -8.02 -1.65
C VAL A 65 3.40 -9.02 -1.59
N SER A 66 3.57 -9.74 -0.48
CA SER A 66 4.71 -10.62 -0.23
C SER A 66 5.01 -11.61 -1.37
N PRO A 67 4.02 -12.34 -1.94
CA PRO A 67 4.32 -13.27 -3.03
C PRO A 67 4.88 -12.60 -4.28
N LEU A 68 4.42 -11.39 -4.59
CA LEU A 68 4.96 -10.61 -5.72
C LEU A 68 6.36 -10.08 -5.43
N HIS A 69 6.67 -9.73 -4.19
CA HIS A 69 8.03 -9.37 -3.77
C HIS A 69 8.99 -10.56 -3.86
N GLU A 70 8.57 -11.74 -3.43
CA GLU A 70 9.37 -12.97 -3.51
C GLU A 70 9.69 -13.32 -4.97
N LEU A 71 8.69 -13.21 -5.85
CA LEU A 71 8.89 -13.43 -7.27
C LEU A 71 9.85 -12.39 -7.89
N LEU A 72 9.73 -11.12 -7.47
CA LEU A 72 10.62 -10.06 -7.91
C LEU A 72 12.06 -10.30 -7.45
N GLU A 73 12.28 -10.81 -6.24
CA GLU A 73 13.59 -11.25 -5.77
C GLU A 73 14.16 -12.40 -6.64
N ALA A 74 13.33 -13.37 -7.01
CA ALA A 74 13.74 -14.44 -7.93
C ALA A 74 14.19 -13.89 -9.30
N VAL A 75 13.48 -12.85 -9.81
CA VAL A 75 13.90 -12.13 -11.03
C VAL A 75 15.28 -11.50 -10.85
N TYR A 76 15.54 -10.84 -9.72
CA TYR A 76 16.83 -10.20 -9.45
C TYR A 76 17.97 -11.22 -9.31
N VAL A 77 17.72 -12.32 -8.63
CA VAL A 77 18.68 -13.44 -8.54
C VAL A 77 18.99 -13.97 -9.93
N ARG A 78 17.97 -14.23 -10.76
CA ARG A 78 18.12 -14.76 -12.13
C ARG A 78 18.87 -13.79 -13.04
N SER A 79 18.60 -12.49 -12.93
CA SER A 79 19.23 -11.45 -13.77
C SER A 79 20.63 -11.04 -13.28
N GLY A 80 20.99 -11.37 -12.04
CA GLY A 80 22.22 -10.93 -11.37
C GLY A 80 22.29 -9.45 -11.05
N LYS A 81 21.22 -8.67 -11.32
CA LYS A 81 21.19 -7.20 -11.13
C LYS A 81 19.78 -6.71 -10.75
N ARG A 82 19.72 -5.71 -9.86
CA ARG A 82 18.46 -5.05 -9.44
C ARG A 82 18.12 -3.83 -10.31
N THR A 83 18.26 -3.95 -11.63
CA THR A 83 17.95 -2.84 -12.56
C THR A 83 16.77 -3.20 -13.45
N LYS A 84 15.94 -2.20 -13.79
CA LYS A 84 14.78 -2.38 -14.67
C LYS A 84 15.18 -3.02 -16.02
N THR A 85 16.31 -2.59 -16.59
CA THR A 85 16.80 -3.10 -17.86
C THR A 85 17.18 -4.58 -17.79
N ALA A 86 17.78 -5.04 -16.67
CA ALA A 86 18.08 -6.45 -16.48
C ALA A 86 16.82 -7.27 -16.24
N ALA A 87 15.91 -6.77 -15.39
CA ALA A 87 14.61 -7.39 -15.10
C ALA A 87 13.74 -7.54 -16.36
N ALA A 88 13.81 -6.59 -17.32
CA ALA A 88 13.06 -6.65 -18.57
C ALA A 88 13.42 -7.85 -19.47
N ARG A 89 14.58 -8.46 -19.26
CA ARG A 89 15.04 -9.63 -20.03
C ARG A 89 14.56 -10.96 -19.46
N ILE A 90 13.98 -10.95 -18.28
CA ILE A 90 13.50 -12.14 -17.58
C ILE A 90 12.00 -12.24 -17.76
N SER A 91 11.53 -13.31 -18.41
CA SER A 91 10.12 -13.66 -18.42
C SER A 91 9.70 -14.16 -17.05
N LEU A 92 8.53 -13.76 -16.56
CA LEU A 92 8.03 -14.21 -15.26
C LEU A 92 7.75 -15.71 -15.24
N HIS A 93 7.45 -16.33 -16.39
CA HIS A 93 7.34 -17.79 -16.50
C HIS A 93 8.64 -18.51 -16.12
N GLU A 94 9.80 -17.92 -16.42
CA GLU A 94 11.12 -18.51 -16.10
C GLU A 94 11.42 -18.53 -14.60
N VAL A 95 10.72 -17.71 -13.81
CA VAL A 95 10.90 -17.59 -12.36
C VAL A 95 9.69 -18.09 -11.56
N GLY A 96 8.74 -18.77 -12.23
CA GLY A 96 7.65 -19.48 -11.57
C GLY A 96 6.35 -18.68 -11.42
N TRP A 97 6.08 -17.70 -12.28
CA TRP A 97 4.74 -17.05 -12.32
C TRP A 97 3.63 -18.10 -12.45
N SER A 98 2.66 -18.04 -11.58
CA SER A 98 1.55 -19.01 -11.49
C SER A 98 0.19 -18.29 -11.38
N ALA A 99 -0.89 -19.09 -11.39
CA ALA A 99 -2.23 -18.59 -11.12
C ALA A 99 -2.37 -17.95 -9.73
N ASP A 100 -1.55 -18.38 -8.75
CA ASP A 100 -1.55 -17.77 -7.42
C ASP A 100 -1.01 -16.33 -7.47
N HIS A 101 0.05 -16.10 -8.20
CA HIS A 101 0.60 -14.75 -8.40
C HIS A 101 -0.39 -13.84 -9.13
N LEU A 102 -1.15 -14.39 -10.10
CA LEU A 102 -2.21 -13.64 -10.78
C LEU A 102 -3.31 -13.24 -9.78
N ARG A 103 -3.76 -14.18 -8.93
CA ARG A 103 -4.76 -13.85 -7.89
C ARG A 103 -4.27 -12.79 -6.90
N VAL A 104 -2.99 -12.84 -6.51
CA VAL A 104 -2.39 -11.81 -5.65
C VAL A 104 -2.35 -10.45 -6.37
N PHE A 105 -1.98 -10.41 -7.64
CA PHE A 105 -1.98 -9.20 -8.45
C PHE A 105 -3.39 -8.57 -8.52
N GLU A 106 -4.43 -9.36 -8.80
CA GLU A 106 -5.82 -8.93 -8.83
C GLU A 106 -6.31 -8.47 -7.44
N SER A 107 -5.87 -9.14 -6.37
CA SER A 107 -6.16 -8.74 -4.99
C SER A 107 -5.51 -7.39 -4.66
N CYS A 108 -4.29 -7.13 -5.14
CA CYS A 108 -3.65 -5.83 -5.01
C CYS A 108 -4.43 -4.73 -5.76
N GLN A 109 -4.93 -5.01 -6.96
CA GLN A 109 -5.79 -4.06 -7.69
C GLN A 109 -7.10 -3.79 -6.94
N THR A 110 -7.72 -4.83 -6.38
CA THR A 110 -8.92 -4.69 -5.55
C THR A 110 -8.65 -3.82 -4.31
N ALA A 111 -7.52 -4.04 -3.63
CA ALA A 111 -7.11 -3.22 -2.48
C ALA A 111 -6.88 -1.75 -2.87
N LEU A 112 -6.32 -1.48 -4.06
CA LEU A 112 -6.18 -0.13 -4.60
C LEU A 112 -7.51 0.56 -4.83
N ALA A 113 -8.48 -0.15 -5.41
CA ALA A 113 -9.82 0.39 -5.66
C ALA A 113 -10.52 0.78 -4.34
N ASN A 114 -10.20 0.10 -3.24
CA ASN A 114 -10.74 0.31 -1.90
C ASN A 114 -9.79 1.08 -0.98
N ALA A 115 -8.75 1.73 -1.51
CA ALA A 115 -7.77 2.45 -0.71
C ALA A 115 -8.42 3.54 0.16
N THR A 116 -8.12 3.49 1.45
CA THR A 116 -8.76 4.34 2.45
C THR A 116 -8.28 5.79 2.35
N THR A 117 -9.21 6.74 2.45
CA THR A 117 -8.90 8.15 2.68
C THR A 117 -8.35 8.32 4.09
N LEU A 118 -7.19 8.95 4.22
CA LEU A 118 -6.57 9.21 5.51
C LEU A 118 -7.01 10.57 6.03
N ALA A 119 -7.38 10.63 7.30
CA ALA A 119 -7.75 11.89 7.96
C ALA A 119 -6.52 12.78 8.20
N HIS A 120 -6.77 14.07 8.42
CA HIS A 120 -5.74 14.97 8.94
C HIS A 120 -5.61 14.77 10.46
N PRO A 121 -4.39 14.72 11.00
CA PRO A 121 -4.19 14.72 12.45
C PRO A 121 -4.85 15.96 13.09
N SER A 122 -5.60 15.74 14.16
CA SER A 122 -6.25 16.81 14.93
C SER A 122 -5.75 16.80 16.37
N PRO A 123 -5.32 17.96 16.93
CA PRO A 123 -4.88 18.06 18.32
C PRO A 123 -6.04 17.81 19.32
N ASP A 124 -7.30 17.97 18.88
CA ASP A 124 -8.48 17.80 19.71
C ASP A 124 -8.95 16.34 19.78
N LYS A 125 -8.26 15.42 19.12
CA LYS A 125 -8.61 14.00 19.06
C LYS A 125 -7.52 13.14 19.69
N GLN A 126 -7.94 12.02 20.28
CA GLN A 126 -7.01 11.04 20.83
C GLN A 126 -6.51 10.11 19.72
N VAL A 127 -5.20 10.00 19.58
CA VAL A 127 -4.58 8.99 18.71
C VAL A 127 -4.65 7.63 19.39
N CYS A 128 -5.10 6.64 18.64
CA CYS A 128 -5.14 5.23 19.02
C CYS A 128 -4.31 4.41 18.05
N LEU A 129 -3.51 3.49 18.58
CA LEU A 129 -2.73 2.54 17.80
C LEU A 129 -3.26 1.14 18.07
N TYR A 130 -3.62 0.43 17.02
CA TYR A 130 -4.02 -0.97 17.05
C TYR A 130 -2.94 -1.79 16.35
N THR A 131 -2.45 -2.80 17.03
CA THR A 131 -1.39 -3.68 16.52
C THR A 131 -1.88 -5.11 16.49
N ASP A 132 -1.52 -5.82 15.44
CA ASP A 132 -1.74 -7.26 15.29
C ASP A 132 -0.48 -7.89 14.69
N ALA A 133 -0.17 -9.10 15.11
CA ALA A 133 1.01 -9.81 14.65
C ALA A 133 0.70 -11.29 14.44
N SER A 134 1.12 -11.79 13.28
CA SER A 134 1.22 -13.21 12.97
C SER A 134 2.67 -13.69 13.12
N GLN A 135 2.94 -14.92 12.73
CA GLN A 135 4.31 -15.47 12.78
C GLN A 135 5.28 -14.67 11.88
N ASP A 136 4.82 -14.21 10.72
CA ASP A 136 5.67 -13.65 9.67
C ASP A 136 5.43 -12.16 9.42
N PHE A 137 4.31 -11.60 9.90
CA PHE A 137 3.92 -10.23 9.60
C PHE A 137 3.40 -9.50 10.83
N GLY A 138 3.73 -8.22 10.93
CA GLY A 138 3.09 -7.26 11.81
C GLY A 138 2.22 -6.29 11.02
N SER A 139 1.07 -5.92 11.58
CA SER A 139 0.16 -4.91 11.04
C SER A 139 -0.22 -3.91 12.12
N GLU A 140 -0.27 -2.65 11.76
CA GLU A 140 -0.61 -1.57 12.67
C GLU A 140 -1.58 -0.61 11.98
N ILE A 141 -2.55 -0.13 12.75
CA ILE A 141 -3.49 0.91 12.31
C ILE A 141 -3.36 2.08 13.28
N ALA A 142 -2.84 3.20 12.79
CA ALA A 142 -2.92 4.47 13.50
C ALA A 142 -4.23 5.16 13.12
N THR A 143 -5.02 5.51 14.12
CA THR A 143 -6.30 6.21 13.95
C THR A 143 -6.45 7.27 15.02
N GLN A 144 -7.43 8.16 14.86
CA GLN A 144 -7.82 9.10 15.90
C GLN A 144 -9.31 9.02 16.17
N VAL A 145 -9.69 9.27 17.41
CA VAL A 145 -11.10 9.26 17.86
C VAL A 145 -11.42 10.51 18.68
N PRO A 146 -12.66 11.01 18.64
CA PRO A 146 -13.09 12.07 19.54
C PRO A 146 -12.95 11.63 21.01
N PRO A 147 -12.55 12.53 21.95
CA PRO A 147 -12.46 12.20 23.37
C PRO A 147 -13.74 11.62 23.97
N SER A 148 -14.91 12.02 23.45
CA SER A 148 -16.21 11.49 23.87
C SER A 148 -16.38 9.99 23.62
N ASP A 149 -15.62 9.42 22.70
CA ASP A 149 -15.76 8.02 22.29
C ASP A 149 -14.81 7.08 23.04
N LEU A 150 -13.87 7.61 23.84
CA LEU A 150 -12.83 6.80 24.52
C LEU A 150 -13.38 5.73 25.46
N ASN A 151 -14.55 5.98 26.03
CA ASN A 151 -15.23 5.02 26.92
C ASN A 151 -16.10 4.00 26.18
N LEU A 152 -16.21 4.11 24.87
CA LEU A 152 -16.94 3.15 24.03
C LEU A 152 -16.05 1.95 23.69
N SER A 153 -16.67 0.81 23.38
CA SER A 153 -15.92 -0.31 22.81
C SER A 153 -15.27 0.12 21.50
N PRO A 154 -14.08 -0.43 21.11
CA PRO A 154 -13.36 -0.04 19.89
C PRO A 154 -14.24 -0.06 18.63
N LYS A 155 -15.15 -1.02 18.51
CA LYS A 155 -16.07 -1.14 17.36
C LYS A 155 -17.16 -0.04 17.31
N ALA A 156 -17.43 0.61 18.43
CA ALA A 156 -18.43 1.68 18.52
C ALA A 156 -17.83 3.09 18.42
N GLN A 157 -16.49 3.19 18.44
CA GLN A 157 -15.77 4.45 18.32
C GLN A 157 -15.77 4.95 16.87
N ARG A 158 -15.84 6.26 16.67
CA ARG A 158 -15.76 6.91 15.37
C ARG A 158 -14.28 7.08 14.95
N HIS A 159 -13.72 6.01 14.40
CA HIS A 159 -12.34 5.99 13.96
C HIS A 159 -12.13 6.80 12.69
N GLU A 160 -11.11 7.64 12.70
CA GLU A 160 -10.59 8.32 11.52
C GLU A 160 -9.17 7.81 11.25
N PRO A 161 -8.95 7.00 10.21
CA PRO A 161 -7.64 6.43 9.91
C PRO A 161 -6.61 7.51 9.58
N LEU A 162 -5.43 7.41 10.19
CA LEU A 162 -4.27 8.27 9.92
C LEU A 162 -3.22 7.56 9.06
N ALA A 163 -3.00 6.27 9.31
CA ALA A 163 -2.10 5.44 8.52
C ALA A 163 -2.37 3.94 8.78
N PHE A 164 -2.07 3.14 7.77
CA PHE A 164 -1.87 1.69 7.89
C PHE A 164 -0.38 1.41 7.74
N LEU A 165 0.16 0.61 8.63
CA LEU A 165 1.55 0.16 8.62
C LEU A 165 1.56 -1.36 8.62
N SER A 166 2.50 -1.95 7.91
CA SER A 166 2.70 -3.39 7.96
C SER A 166 4.13 -3.73 7.56
N GLU A 167 4.68 -4.74 8.20
CA GLU A 167 6.04 -5.22 7.96
C GLU A 167 6.07 -6.73 7.91
N ARG A 168 6.99 -7.28 7.11
CA ARG A 168 7.37 -8.68 7.20
C ARG A 168 8.50 -8.82 8.20
N PHE A 169 8.36 -9.74 9.13
CA PHE A 169 9.42 -10.01 10.08
C PHE A 169 10.62 -10.68 9.39
N THR A 170 11.81 -10.19 9.68
CA THR A 170 13.06 -10.83 9.27
C THR A 170 13.54 -11.75 10.40
N GLY A 171 14.35 -12.76 10.09
CA GLY A 171 14.78 -13.79 11.06
C GLY A 171 15.41 -13.29 12.37
N ALA A 172 15.69 -11.99 12.52
CA ALA A 172 16.10 -11.36 13.75
C ALA A 172 14.90 -10.90 14.62
N MET A 173 13.72 -10.70 14.02
CA MET A 173 12.50 -10.22 14.69
C MET A 173 11.53 -11.36 15.04
N SER A 174 11.76 -12.55 14.45
CA SER A 174 10.93 -13.76 14.67
C SER A 174 11.46 -14.67 15.80
N ARG A 175 12.33 -14.17 16.68
CA ARG A 175 12.88 -14.90 17.84
C ARG A 175 12.38 -14.35 19.15
#